data_a6baf9614d3f3fd2f26cfc0d0efe1313
#
_entry.id   a6baf9614d3f3fd2f26cfc0d0efe1313
#
_cell.length_a   1.000
_cell.length_b   1.000
_cell.length_c   1.000
_cell.angle_alpha   90.00
_cell.angle_beta   90.00
_cell.angle_gamma   90.00
#
_symmetry.space_group_name_H-M   'P 1'
#
loop_
_entity.id
_entity.type
_entity.pdbx_description
1 polymer ?
#
loop_
_entity_poly.entity_id
_entity_poly.type
_entity_poly.pdbx_seq_one_letter_code
_entity_poly.pdbx_strand_id
1 'polypeptide(L)'
;MPAEQLPDQPTVVVTTAGSAQTSGTILHLRRQGFRVIATDIDPAAPGLYLADRGYLVPSGSNDAYLPQIRRICHDEGAIAIVPLVDEELVPVAELAFDDVAVLLPRPGFVTTCLDKYVLMRRLAAAGISVPATCLASEWDGSLEPPLVVKPRAGRGSRGVTVCTSRDELLGLLTDGPYPPNDLIVQERIGGPEYTVSVVVWRDGEVQAVVAKEVILKRGVTKYAVTRRNERVADVCRAVQRELRADGPFNVQLALDGDGEPRIFEINPRFSSTAPLTIASGVDEVTGLLRQATSGGPRLADEWVEGLVMVRRWSDEFLQETEFTGHGISPAATDAVAAAPQIAQVAR
;
A
#
# COMPACT_ATOMS: atom_id res chain seq x y z
N MET A 1 -7.93 -22.17 -35.33
CA MET A 1 -9.17 -21.39 -35.13
C MET A 1 -8.73 -19.98 -34.82
N PRO A 2 -9.16 -18.95 -35.54
CA PRO A 2 -8.85 -17.59 -35.12
C PRO A 2 -9.48 -17.33 -33.75
N ALA A 3 -8.71 -16.73 -32.82
CA ALA A 3 -9.20 -16.34 -31.52
C ALA A 3 -10.38 -15.39 -31.73
N GLU A 4 -11.54 -15.72 -31.17
CA GLU A 4 -12.68 -14.84 -31.08
C GLU A 4 -12.18 -13.55 -30.37
N GLN A 5 -12.20 -12.44 -31.04
CA GLN A 5 -11.99 -11.13 -30.44
C GLN A 5 -13.14 -10.93 -29.45
N LEU A 6 -12.87 -11.14 -28.17
CA LEU A 6 -13.74 -10.70 -27.09
C LEU A 6 -14.01 -9.20 -27.27
N PRO A 7 -15.22 -8.70 -26.97
CA PRO A 7 -15.52 -7.29 -27.05
C PRO A 7 -14.49 -6.50 -26.24
N ASP A 8 -14.15 -5.29 -26.72
CA ASP A 8 -13.14 -4.38 -26.17
C ASP A 8 -13.25 -4.25 -24.66
N GLN A 9 -12.55 -5.14 -23.93
CA GLN A 9 -12.50 -5.07 -22.47
C GLN A 9 -11.53 -3.94 -22.09
N PRO A 10 -11.97 -3.00 -21.24
CA PRO A 10 -11.10 -1.94 -20.81
C PRO A 10 -9.89 -2.50 -20.07
N THR A 11 -8.69 -2.10 -20.49
CA THR A 11 -7.41 -2.62 -19.99
C THR A 11 -6.92 -1.79 -18.80
N VAL A 12 -6.50 -2.45 -17.73
CA VAL A 12 -5.95 -1.83 -16.52
C VAL A 12 -4.59 -2.42 -16.19
N VAL A 13 -3.60 -1.58 -15.90
CA VAL A 13 -2.29 -2.02 -15.38
C VAL A 13 -2.35 -2.05 -13.85
N VAL A 14 -1.96 -3.18 -13.25
CA VAL A 14 -1.81 -3.36 -11.80
C VAL A 14 -0.35 -3.66 -11.52
N THR A 15 0.29 -2.84 -10.70
CA THR A 15 1.71 -2.98 -10.40
C THR A 15 1.97 -3.90 -9.21
N THR A 16 3.23 -4.30 -9.04
CA THR A 16 3.69 -5.14 -7.92
C THR A 16 2.85 -6.40 -7.75
N ALA A 17 2.89 -7.25 -8.76
CA ALA A 17 2.13 -8.48 -8.90
C ALA A 17 2.36 -9.50 -7.75
N GLY A 18 3.51 -9.42 -7.06
CA GLY A 18 3.86 -10.24 -5.90
C GLY A 18 3.36 -9.70 -4.55
N SER A 19 2.72 -8.52 -4.51
CA SER A 19 2.19 -7.97 -3.27
C SER A 19 0.99 -8.76 -2.75
N ALA A 20 0.81 -8.75 -1.42
CA ALA A 20 -0.17 -9.58 -0.73
C ALA A 20 -1.64 -9.36 -1.12
N GLN A 21 -2.00 -8.17 -1.64
CA GLN A 21 -3.34 -7.87 -2.13
C GLN A 21 -3.50 -8.10 -3.63
N THR A 22 -2.39 -8.14 -4.39
CA THR A 22 -2.44 -7.99 -5.85
C THR A 22 -3.15 -9.16 -6.53
N SER A 23 -2.87 -10.40 -6.13
CA SER A 23 -3.56 -11.57 -6.67
C SER A 23 -5.09 -11.46 -6.53
N GLY A 24 -5.57 -11.08 -5.34
CA GLY A 24 -7.00 -10.85 -5.10
C GLY A 24 -7.58 -9.69 -5.91
N THR A 25 -6.83 -8.61 -6.07
CA THR A 25 -7.23 -7.43 -6.85
C THR A 25 -7.31 -7.78 -8.34
N ILE A 26 -6.33 -8.48 -8.89
CA ILE A 26 -6.32 -8.94 -10.30
C ILE A 26 -7.53 -9.80 -10.59
N LEU A 27 -7.75 -10.87 -9.79
CA LEU A 27 -8.88 -11.76 -9.96
C LEU A 27 -10.22 -11.05 -9.79
N HIS A 28 -10.29 -10.04 -8.92
CA HIS A 28 -11.50 -9.23 -8.75
C HIS A 28 -11.76 -8.37 -10.00
N LEU A 29 -10.77 -7.60 -10.47
CA LEU A 29 -10.90 -6.77 -11.67
C LEU A 29 -11.28 -7.58 -12.91
N ARG A 30 -10.66 -8.76 -13.10
CA ARG A 30 -11.04 -9.67 -14.20
C ARG A 30 -12.52 -10.09 -14.12
N ARG A 31 -13.02 -10.44 -12.92
CA ARG A 31 -14.45 -10.75 -12.71
C ARG A 31 -15.37 -9.55 -12.95
N GLN A 32 -14.85 -8.33 -12.81
CA GLN A 32 -15.57 -7.09 -13.12
C GLN A 32 -15.51 -6.71 -14.61
N GLY A 33 -14.92 -7.56 -15.47
CA GLY A 33 -14.88 -7.38 -16.91
C GLY A 33 -13.71 -6.57 -17.43
N PHE A 34 -12.68 -6.33 -16.61
CA PHE A 34 -11.43 -5.67 -17.06
C PHE A 34 -10.42 -6.69 -17.57
N ARG A 35 -9.71 -6.32 -18.62
CA ARG A 35 -8.45 -6.96 -19.01
C ARG A 35 -7.34 -6.42 -18.11
N VAL A 36 -6.62 -7.28 -17.42
CA VAL A 36 -5.62 -6.89 -16.42
C VAL A 36 -4.22 -7.21 -16.92
N ILE A 37 -3.38 -6.18 -16.95
CA ILE A 37 -1.94 -6.30 -17.18
C ILE A 37 -1.25 -6.17 -15.83
N ALA A 38 -0.36 -7.10 -15.50
CA ALA A 38 0.38 -7.08 -14.23
C ALA A 38 1.87 -6.77 -14.46
N THR A 39 2.49 -6.05 -13.54
CA THR A 39 3.93 -5.78 -13.58
C THR A 39 4.60 -6.11 -12.24
N ASP A 40 5.83 -6.64 -12.27
CA ASP A 40 6.65 -6.87 -11.09
C ASP A 40 8.14 -6.88 -11.44
N ILE A 41 9.00 -6.76 -10.42
CA ILE A 41 10.45 -6.97 -10.55
C ILE A 41 10.82 -8.44 -10.42
N ASP A 42 9.98 -9.25 -9.78
CA ASP A 42 10.22 -10.67 -9.49
C ASP A 42 9.46 -11.54 -10.49
N PRO A 43 10.18 -12.34 -11.31
CA PRO A 43 9.55 -13.26 -12.24
C PRO A 43 8.68 -14.34 -11.56
N ALA A 44 8.88 -14.60 -10.27
CA ALA A 44 8.08 -15.53 -9.49
C ALA A 44 6.84 -14.88 -8.85
N ALA A 45 6.57 -13.61 -9.12
CA ALA A 45 5.40 -12.91 -8.59
C ALA A 45 4.09 -13.54 -9.12
N PRO A 46 3.21 -14.10 -8.26
CA PRO A 46 2.07 -14.91 -8.71
C PRO A 46 1.06 -14.12 -9.55
N GLY A 47 0.91 -12.82 -9.29
CA GLY A 47 0.00 -11.96 -10.05
C GLY A 47 0.36 -11.82 -11.53
N LEU A 48 1.63 -12.04 -11.92
CA LEU A 48 2.05 -12.04 -13.33
C LEU A 48 1.33 -13.13 -14.12
N TYR A 49 1.00 -14.26 -13.46
CA TYR A 49 0.37 -15.44 -14.07
C TYR A 49 -1.16 -15.45 -13.88
N LEU A 50 -1.68 -14.64 -12.96
CA LEU A 50 -3.11 -14.48 -12.75
C LEU A 50 -3.73 -13.39 -13.64
N ALA A 51 -2.90 -12.49 -14.16
CA ALA A 51 -3.30 -11.44 -15.09
C ALA A 51 -3.47 -11.98 -16.52
N ASP A 52 -4.08 -11.20 -17.39
CA ASP A 52 -4.19 -11.54 -18.81
C ASP A 52 -2.84 -11.42 -19.53
N ARG A 53 -1.94 -10.58 -18.99
CA ARG A 53 -0.55 -10.49 -19.40
C ARG A 53 0.32 -9.95 -18.26
N GLY A 54 1.54 -10.53 -18.12
CA GLY A 54 2.55 -10.12 -17.14
C GLY A 54 3.78 -9.49 -17.80
N TYR A 55 4.38 -8.49 -17.13
CA TYR A 55 5.63 -7.85 -17.56
C TYR A 55 6.60 -7.73 -16.41
N LEU A 56 7.88 -8.03 -16.67
CA LEU A 56 8.96 -7.66 -15.78
C LEU A 56 9.37 -6.21 -16.02
N VAL A 57 9.51 -5.48 -14.91
CA VAL A 57 9.89 -4.06 -14.90
C VAL A 57 11.00 -3.83 -13.89
N PRO A 58 11.82 -2.79 -14.04
CA PRO A 58 12.78 -2.38 -13.01
C PRO A 58 12.07 -1.98 -11.71
N SER A 59 12.83 -1.82 -10.62
CA SER A 59 12.32 -1.21 -9.38
C SER A 59 11.76 0.20 -9.64
N GLY A 60 10.70 0.57 -8.92
CA GLY A 60 10.13 1.93 -8.96
C GLY A 60 11.11 3.06 -8.64
N SER A 61 12.23 2.74 -7.97
CA SER A 61 13.33 3.68 -7.72
C SER A 61 14.35 3.79 -8.86
N ASN A 62 14.20 3.02 -9.95
CA ASN A 62 15.10 3.04 -11.09
C ASN A 62 14.56 3.99 -12.18
N ASP A 63 15.42 4.82 -12.76
CA ASP A 63 15.06 5.79 -13.80
C ASP A 63 14.40 5.15 -15.04
N ALA A 64 14.70 3.87 -15.33
CA ALA A 64 14.08 3.14 -16.44
C ALA A 64 12.64 2.66 -16.14
N TYR A 65 12.19 2.69 -14.88
CA TYR A 65 10.86 2.21 -14.48
C TYR A 65 9.74 2.95 -15.22
N LEU A 66 9.73 4.25 -15.10
CA LEU A 66 8.66 5.11 -15.60
C LEU A 66 8.52 5.07 -17.13
N PRO A 67 9.61 5.18 -17.92
CA PRO A 67 9.54 4.99 -19.37
C PRO A 67 8.97 3.63 -19.77
N GLN A 68 9.32 2.56 -19.03
CA GLN A 68 8.81 1.23 -19.33
C GLN A 68 7.32 1.07 -19.00
N ILE A 69 6.87 1.60 -17.86
CA ILE A 69 5.44 1.62 -17.50
C ILE A 69 4.62 2.39 -18.54
N ARG A 70 5.10 3.57 -18.99
CA ARG A 70 4.45 4.32 -20.07
C ARG A 70 4.30 3.51 -21.34
N ARG A 71 5.38 2.85 -21.76
CA ARG A 71 5.33 1.99 -22.94
C ARG A 71 4.33 0.86 -22.79
N ILE A 72 4.32 0.17 -21.62
CA ILE A 72 3.35 -0.90 -21.37
C ILE A 72 1.91 -0.35 -21.42
N CYS A 73 1.63 0.78 -20.78
CA CYS A 73 0.30 1.39 -20.83
C CYS A 73 -0.13 1.72 -22.28
N HIS A 74 0.78 2.29 -23.07
CA HIS A 74 0.52 2.62 -24.47
C HIS A 74 0.29 1.36 -25.32
N ASP A 75 1.21 0.38 -25.25
CA ASP A 75 1.19 -0.81 -26.12
C ASP A 75 0.00 -1.74 -25.79
N GLU A 76 -0.49 -1.72 -24.54
CA GLU A 76 -1.62 -2.52 -24.10
C GLU A 76 -2.96 -1.74 -24.16
N GLY A 77 -2.95 -0.47 -24.54
CA GLY A 77 -4.14 0.38 -24.59
C GLY A 77 -4.77 0.55 -23.20
N ALA A 78 -3.95 0.69 -22.16
CA ALA A 78 -4.45 0.80 -20.80
C ALA A 78 -5.18 2.12 -20.54
N ILE A 79 -6.37 2.04 -19.94
CA ILE A 79 -7.16 3.22 -19.54
C ILE A 79 -6.84 3.70 -18.13
N ALA A 80 -6.22 2.82 -17.30
CA ALA A 80 -5.84 3.17 -15.95
C ALA A 80 -4.65 2.34 -15.44
N ILE A 81 -3.97 2.88 -14.42
CA ILE A 81 -2.93 2.21 -13.65
C ILE A 81 -3.25 2.26 -12.15
N VAL A 82 -3.03 1.13 -11.47
CA VAL A 82 -3.23 0.94 -10.02
C VAL A 82 -1.89 0.64 -9.36
N PRO A 83 -1.15 1.66 -8.86
CA PRO A 83 0.11 1.47 -8.16
C PRO A 83 -0.12 0.98 -6.72
N LEU A 84 0.71 0.04 -6.24
CA LEU A 84 0.47 -0.65 -4.97
C LEU A 84 1.64 -0.61 -3.98
N VAL A 85 2.82 -0.12 -4.34
CA VAL A 85 3.98 -0.06 -3.43
C VAL A 85 4.67 1.30 -3.43
N ASP A 86 5.23 1.63 -2.28
CA ASP A 86 5.72 2.97 -1.95
C ASP A 86 6.83 3.47 -2.90
N GLU A 87 7.70 2.57 -3.38
CA GLU A 87 8.85 2.91 -4.23
C GLU A 87 8.43 3.46 -5.61
N GLU A 88 7.24 3.15 -6.08
CA GLU A 88 6.72 3.59 -7.39
C GLU A 88 5.76 4.77 -7.30
N LEU A 89 5.22 5.08 -6.09
CA LEU A 89 4.12 6.04 -5.97
C LEU A 89 4.52 7.45 -6.39
N VAL A 90 5.72 7.92 -6.01
CA VAL A 90 6.18 9.27 -6.38
C VAL A 90 6.33 9.41 -7.89
N PRO A 91 7.15 8.57 -8.57
CA PRO A 91 7.30 8.69 -10.02
C PRO A 91 5.99 8.48 -10.78
N VAL A 92 5.10 7.59 -10.33
CA VAL A 92 3.81 7.37 -11.00
C VAL A 92 2.83 8.51 -10.74
N ALA A 93 2.81 9.11 -9.55
CA ALA A 93 1.93 10.24 -9.24
C ALA A 93 2.30 11.52 -10.02
N GLU A 94 3.57 11.67 -10.40
CA GLU A 94 4.04 12.79 -11.24
C GLU A 94 3.72 12.61 -12.72
N LEU A 95 3.23 11.43 -13.12
CA LEU A 95 2.84 11.17 -14.49
C LEU A 95 1.50 11.81 -14.80
N ALA A 96 1.53 12.84 -15.63
CA ALA A 96 0.41 13.13 -16.50
C ALA A 96 0.48 12.11 -17.66
N PHE A 97 -0.26 11.05 -17.58
CA PHE A 97 -0.58 10.24 -18.76
C PHE A 97 -1.73 10.94 -19.46
N ASP A 98 -1.57 11.29 -20.71
CA ASP A 98 -2.57 12.05 -21.45
C ASP A 98 -3.93 11.32 -21.52
N ASP A 99 -3.95 9.99 -21.47
CA ASP A 99 -5.16 9.15 -21.57
C ASP A 99 -5.23 7.99 -20.55
N VAL A 100 -4.37 7.95 -19.52
CA VAL A 100 -4.35 6.88 -18.51
C VAL A 100 -4.64 7.43 -17.13
N ALA A 101 -5.73 6.99 -16.51
CA ALA A 101 -6.08 7.39 -15.16
C ALA A 101 -5.13 6.75 -14.13
N VAL A 102 -4.51 7.57 -13.30
CA VAL A 102 -3.65 7.11 -12.19
C VAL A 102 -4.47 7.03 -10.91
N LEU A 103 -4.61 5.84 -10.33
CA LEU A 103 -5.39 5.62 -9.12
C LEU A 103 -4.57 5.90 -7.85
N LEU A 104 -4.08 7.12 -7.75
CA LEU A 104 -3.34 7.67 -6.61
C LEU A 104 -3.85 9.07 -6.26
N PRO A 105 -3.60 9.53 -5.03
CA PRO A 105 -3.67 10.95 -4.69
C PRO A 105 -2.59 11.74 -5.41
N ARG A 106 -2.75 13.07 -5.45
CA ARG A 106 -1.76 14.01 -6.02
C ARG A 106 -0.37 13.88 -5.40
N PRO A 107 0.71 14.25 -6.13
CA PRO A 107 2.10 14.07 -5.69
C PRO A 107 2.40 14.65 -4.30
N GLY A 108 1.90 15.85 -3.98
CA GLY A 108 2.15 16.48 -2.68
C GLY A 108 1.52 15.75 -1.49
N PHE A 109 0.40 15.02 -1.69
CA PHE A 109 -0.15 14.14 -0.67
C PHE A 109 0.73 12.88 -0.53
N VAL A 110 1.12 12.28 -1.67
CA VAL A 110 1.98 11.09 -1.70
C VAL A 110 3.29 11.34 -0.96
N THR A 111 4.03 12.39 -1.32
CA THR A 111 5.32 12.72 -0.68
C THR A 111 5.19 13.01 0.82
N THR A 112 4.13 13.72 1.22
CA THR A 112 3.87 13.98 2.66
C THR A 112 3.66 12.68 3.44
N CYS A 113 2.88 11.73 2.90
CA CYS A 113 2.57 10.48 3.58
C CYS A 113 3.75 9.50 3.63
N LEU A 114 4.62 9.51 2.62
CA LEU A 114 5.77 8.61 2.56
C LEU A 114 6.89 8.99 3.54
N ASP A 115 6.99 10.26 3.96
CA ASP A 115 7.87 10.68 5.03
C ASP A 115 7.13 10.67 6.38
N LYS A 116 7.34 9.62 7.18
CA LYS A 116 6.63 9.45 8.45
C LYS A 116 6.90 10.57 9.45
N TYR A 117 8.09 11.19 9.44
CA TYR A 117 8.40 12.30 10.32
C TYR A 117 7.62 13.57 9.94
N VAL A 118 7.66 13.92 8.65
CA VAL A 118 6.91 15.07 8.13
C VAL A 118 5.40 14.88 8.35
N LEU A 119 4.88 13.68 8.09
CA LEU A 119 3.48 13.34 8.32
C LEU A 119 3.09 13.52 9.78
N MET A 120 3.85 12.93 10.73
CA MET A 120 3.53 13.03 12.17
C MET A 120 3.54 14.49 12.64
N ARG A 121 4.54 15.27 12.23
CA ARG A 121 4.61 16.70 12.58
C ARG A 121 3.43 17.49 12.03
N ARG A 122 3.04 17.21 10.79
CA ARG A 122 1.91 17.92 10.16
C ARG A 122 0.57 17.59 10.84
N LEU A 123 0.33 16.32 11.13
CA LEU A 123 -0.89 15.90 11.83
C LEU A 123 -0.95 16.48 13.25
N ALA A 124 0.15 16.44 14.00
CA ALA A 124 0.24 17.01 15.34
C ALA A 124 -0.01 18.52 15.33
N ALA A 125 0.55 19.27 14.38
CA ALA A 125 0.34 20.70 14.22
C ALA A 125 -1.14 21.06 13.91
N ALA A 126 -1.87 20.14 13.24
CA ALA A 126 -3.30 20.25 12.98
C ALA A 126 -4.19 19.78 14.17
N GLY A 127 -3.59 19.39 15.31
CA GLY A 127 -4.32 18.88 16.47
C GLY A 127 -4.87 17.47 16.28
N ILE A 128 -4.40 16.73 15.26
CA ILE A 128 -4.75 15.32 15.04
C ILE A 128 -3.84 14.45 15.89
N SER A 129 -4.44 13.52 16.62
CA SER A 129 -3.74 12.70 17.60
C SER A 129 -2.79 11.70 16.93
N VAL A 130 -1.50 11.80 17.27
CA VAL A 130 -0.41 10.93 16.82
C VAL A 130 0.44 10.50 18.03
N PRO A 131 1.16 9.38 17.98
CA PRO A 131 2.17 9.05 18.98
C PRO A 131 3.27 10.11 19.01
N ALA A 132 3.81 10.43 20.19
CA ALA A 132 4.96 11.31 20.31
C ALA A 132 6.13 10.78 19.46
N THR A 133 6.70 11.65 18.62
CA THR A 133 7.66 11.24 17.58
C THR A 133 8.77 12.28 17.43
N CYS A 134 10.02 11.83 17.37
CA CYS A 134 11.17 12.64 17.02
C CYS A 134 12.06 11.95 15.98
N LEU A 135 12.99 12.69 15.35
CA LEU A 135 14.09 12.03 14.63
C LEU A 135 14.98 11.29 15.63
N ALA A 136 15.53 10.16 15.23
CA ALA A 136 16.42 9.41 16.11
C ALA A 136 17.71 10.19 16.42
N SER A 137 18.15 11.08 15.50
CA SER A 137 19.27 12.01 15.74
C SER A 137 18.94 13.14 16.73
N GLU A 138 17.67 13.41 16.99
CA GLU A 138 17.18 14.45 17.89
C GLU A 138 16.66 13.87 19.22
N TRP A 139 16.74 12.54 19.40
CA TRP A 139 16.26 11.92 20.62
C TRP A 139 17.15 12.31 21.81
N ASP A 140 16.56 13.01 22.76
CA ASP A 140 17.20 13.58 23.95
C ASP A 140 16.92 12.80 25.25
N GLY A 141 16.21 11.67 25.12
CA GLY A 141 15.79 10.85 26.26
C GLY A 141 14.44 11.25 26.86
N SER A 142 13.73 12.22 26.28
CA SER A 142 12.39 12.63 26.75
C SER A 142 11.31 11.60 26.46
N LEU A 143 11.47 10.80 25.39
CA LEU A 143 10.61 9.66 25.10
C LEU A 143 11.16 8.42 25.80
N GLU A 144 10.32 7.80 26.63
CA GLU A 144 10.67 6.62 27.41
C GLU A 144 10.19 5.32 26.77
N PRO A 145 10.96 4.23 26.86
CA PRO A 145 10.52 2.90 26.42
C PRO A 145 9.22 2.43 27.11
N PRO A 146 8.41 1.61 26.43
CA PRO A 146 8.70 0.99 25.12
C PRO A 146 8.49 1.96 23.94
N LEU A 147 9.46 1.98 23.01
CA LEU A 147 9.48 2.85 21.84
C LEU A 147 9.52 2.03 20.54
N VAL A 148 8.98 2.58 19.47
CA VAL A 148 9.11 2.04 18.13
C VAL A 148 10.16 2.85 17.39
N VAL A 149 11.19 2.19 16.89
CA VAL A 149 12.19 2.78 15.97
C VAL A 149 11.94 2.24 14.58
N LYS A 150 11.84 3.12 13.61
CA LYS A 150 11.54 2.74 12.22
C LYS A 150 12.10 3.74 11.22
N PRO A 151 12.39 3.31 9.97
CA PRO A 151 12.79 4.22 8.90
C PRO A 151 11.70 5.27 8.62
N ARG A 152 12.13 6.51 8.35
CA ARG A 152 11.26 7.62 7.90
C ARG A 152 10.48 7.24 6.65
N ALA A 153 11.18 6.63 5.68
CA ALA A 153 10.58 6.08 4.47
C ALA A 153 10.70 4.56 4.44
N GLY A 154 9.73 3.89 3.81
CA GLY A 154 9.74 2.43 3.69
C GLY A 154 8.44 1.79 4.19
N ARG A 155 8.26 0.52 3.85
CA ARG A 155 7.01 -0.25 3.98
C ARG A 155 7.21 -1.66 4.52
N GLY A 156 6.10 -2.34 4.83
CA GLY A 156 6.10 -3.77 5.15
C GLY A 156 6.82 -4.12 6.45
N SER A 157 6.86 -3.21 7.40
CA SER A 157 7.55 -3.37 8.69
C SER A 157 9.07 -3.61 8.58
N ARG A 158 9.70 -3.33 7.43
CA ARG A 158 11.15 -3.44 7.25
C ARG A 158 11.86 -2.40 8.12
N GLY A 159 12.84 -2.84 8.92
CA GLY A 159 13.59 -1.95 9.81
C GLY A 159 12.78 -1.41 11.01
N VAL A 160 11.60 -1.96 11.28
CA VAL A 160 10.82 -1.61 12.48
C VAL A 160 11.26 -2.45 13.65
N THR A 161 11.70 -1.79 14.72
CA THR A 161 12.16 -2.41 15.96
C THR A 161 11.41 -1.82 17.14
N VAL A 162 11.02 -2.65 18.10
CA VAL A 162 10.49 -2.21 19.39
C VAL A 162 11.62 -2.28 20.41
N CYS A 163 12.01 -1.13 20.96
CA CYS A 163 13.00 -1.03 22.03
C CYS A 163 12.26 -0.99 23.37
N THR A 164 12.59 -1.90 24.26
CA THR A 164 11.97 -2.02 25.59
C THR A 164 12.82 -1.37 26.68
N SER A 165 14.05 -0.96 26.33
CA SER A 165 14.97 -0.24 27.20
C SER A 165 15.73 0.86 26.45
N ARG A 166 16.32 1.79 27.20
CA ARG A 166 17.20 2.82 26.64
C ARG A 166 18.46 2.22 26.03
N ASP A 167 19.02 1.18 26.64
CA ASP A 167 20.23 0.52 26.16
C ASP A 167 20.00 -0.16 24.80
N GLU A 168 18.84 -0.82 24.61
CA GLU A 168 18.44 -1.38 23.31
C GLU A 168 18.33 -0.28 22.23
N LEU A 169 17.73 0.88 22.58
CA LEU A 169 17.62 2.00 21.67
C LEU A 169 19.01 2.55 21.30
N LEU A 170 19.86 2.83 22.29
CA LEU A 170 21.20 3.34 22.05
C LEU A 170 22.05 2.39 21.20
N GLY A 171 21.99 1.08 21.48
CA GLY A 171 22.65 0.05 20.68
C GLY A 171 22.16 0.07 19.22
N LEU A 172 20.84 0.18 18.99
CA LEU A 172 20.27 0.27 17.65
C LEU A 172 20.71 1.52 16.90
N LEU A 173 20.79 2.68 17.58
CA LEU A 173 21.22 3.96 16.97
C LEU A 173 22.71 4.02 16.69
N THR A 174 23.53 3.25 17.43
CA THR A 174 24.99 3.20 17.27
C THR A 174 25.42 2.19 16.22
N ASP A 175 24.85 0.99 16.29
CA ASP A 175 25.31 -0.19 15.53
C ASP A 175 24.29 -0.66 14.47
N GLY A 176 23.16 0.02 14.37
CA GLY A 176 22.08 -0.36 13.45
C GLY A 176 22.39 -0.03 11.98
N PRO A 177 21.64 -0.65 11.04
CA PRO A 177 21.90 -0.54 9.61
C PRO A 177 21.48 0.81 8.98
N TYR A 178 20.81 1.68 9.74
CA TYR A 178 20.28 2.96 9.25
C TYR A 178 20.92 4.14 9.97
N PRO A 179 21.27 5.23 9.27
CA PRO A 179 21.68 6.47 9.89
C PRO A 179 20.57 7.04 10.80
N PRO A 180 20.91 7.65 11.96
CA PRO A 180 19.90 8.22 12.87
C PRO A 180 18.98 9.27 12.23
N ASN A 181 19.44 10.01 11.22
CA ASN A 181 18.61 10.97 10.47
C ASN A 181 17.53 10.31 9.59
N ASP A 182 17.73 9.05 9.25
CA ASP A 182 16.79 8.27 8.43
C ASP A 182 15.83 7.44 9.28
N LEU A 183 15.93 7.53 10.60
CA LEU A 183 15.07 6.86 11.57
C LEU A 183 14.22 7.86 12.35
N ILE A 184 13.03 7.41 12.73
CA ILE A 184 12.22 8.05 13.76
C ILE A 184 12.13 7.17 15.00
N VAL A 185 12.10 7.83 16.16
CA VAL A 185 11.77 7.24 17.46
C VAL A 185 10.36 7.68 17.80
N GLN A 186 9.49 6.74 18.08
CA GLN A 186 8.07 6.97 18.28
C GLN A 186 7.55 6.24 19.52
N GLU A 187 6.69 6.89 20.29
CA GLU A 187 5.93 6.27 21.37
C GLU A 187 5.20 5.01 20.86
N ARG A 188 5.27 3.92 21.62
CA ARG A 188 4.53 2.70 21.32
C ARG A 188 3.14 2.76 21.93
N ILE A 189 2.11 2.73 21.09
CA ILE A 189 0.72 2.62 21.54
C ILE A 189 0.37 1.13 21.73
N GLY A 190 -0.11 0.78 22.90
CA GLY A 190 -0.27 -0.62 23.32
C GLY A 190 -1.63 -1.27 23.05
N GLY A 191 -2.59 -0.54 22.48
CA GLY A 191 -3.93 -1.04 22.26
C GLY A 191 -4.16 -1.66 20.87
N PRO A 192 -5.43 -1.94 20.50
CA PRO A 192 -5.78 -2.54 19.21
C PRO A 192 -5.31 -1.71 18.01
N GLU A 193 -4.67 -2.37 17.04
CA GLU A 193 -4.25 -1.76 15.77
C GLU A 193 -5.40 -1.79 14.76
N TYR A 194 -5.56 -0.69 14.03
CA TYR A 194 -6.50 -0.57 12.93
C TYR A 194 -5.78 -0.22 11.63
N THR A 195 -6.30 -0.75 10.52
CA THR A 195 -5.99 -0.32 9.16
C THR A 195 -7.29 0.12 8.50
N VAL A 196 -7.35 1.36 8.02
CA VAL A 196 -8.60 2.00 7.61
C VAL A 196 -8.51 2.45 6.17
N SER A 197 -9.33 1.89 5.29
CA SER A 197 -9.50 2.42 3.92
C SER A 197 -10.31 3.70 3.98
N VAL A 198 -9.77 4.79 3.45
CA VAL A 198 -10.47 6.06 3.25
C VAL A 198 -10.65 6.27 1.76
N VAL A 199 -11.88 6.16 1.32
CA VAL A 199 -12.25 6.21 -0.10
C VAL A 199 -12.56 7.65 -0.48
N VAL A 200 -11.69 8.24 -1.26
CA VAL A 200 -11.77 9.61 -1.76
C VAL A 200 -11.43 9.61 -3.24
N TRP A 201 -12.04 10.51 -4.00
CA TRP A 201 -11.66 10.74 -5.39
C TRP A 201 -11.49 12.25 -5.65
N ARG A 202 -11.33 12.66 -6.88
CA ARG A 202 -10.88 14.00 -7.34
C ARG A 202 -11.63 15.21 -6.73
N ASP A 203 -12.87 15.02 -6.26
CA ASP A 203 -13.64 16.07 -5.57
C ASP A 203 -13.19 16.30 -4.12
N GLY A 204 -12.37 15.39 -3.56
CA GLY A 204 -11.88 15.46 -2.20
C GLY A 204 -12.89 15.05 -1.13
N GLU A 205 -14.09 14.64 -1.52
CA GLU A 205 -15.13 14.21 -0.59
C GLU A 205 -14.95 12.75 -0.18
N VAL A 206 -15.07 12.47 1.13
CA VAL A 206 -15.04 11.09 1.65
C VAL A 206 -16.28 10.35 1.19
N GLN A 207 -16.10 9.25 0.50
CA GLN A 207 -17.18 8.37 0.03
C GLN A 207 -17.45 7.24 1.03
N ALA A 208 -16.40 6.65 1.60
CA ALA A 208 -16.51 5.63 2.62
C ALA A 208 -15.28 5.61 3.55
N VAL A 209 -15.48 5.15 4.79
CA VAL A 209 -14.41 4.91 5.76
C VAL A 209 -14.60 3.49 6.31
N VAL A 210 -13.78 2.55 5.87
CA VAL A 210 -13.89 1.14 6.27
C VAL A 210 -12.78 0.79 7.25
N ALA A 211 -13.12 0.77 8.53
CA ALA A 211 -12.20 0.45 9.60
C ALA A 211 -12.08 -1.08 9.79
N LYS A 212 -10.85 -1.57 9.91
CA LYS A 212 -10.51 -2.97 10.09
C LYS A 212 -9.54 -3.13 11.25
N GLU A 213 -9.96 -3.81 12.30
CA GLU A 213 -9.11 -4.20 13.42
C GLU A 213 -8.13 -5.28 12.95
N VAL A 214 -6.85 -5.06 13.19
CA VAL A 214 -5.75 -5.99 12.84
C VAL A 214 -5.52 -6.94 14.01
N ILE A 215 -5.94 -8.19 13.87
CA ILE A 215 -5.80 -9.21 14.91
C ILE A 215 -4.43 -9.90 14.85
N LEU A 216 -3.91 -10.12 13.64
CA LEU A 216 -2.60 -10.74 13.44
C LEU A 216 -1.89 -10.09 12.24
N LYS A 217 -0.65 -9.62 12.50
CA LYS A 217 0.25 -9.06 11.51
C LYS A 217 1.59 -9.79 11.54
N ARG A 218 2.09 -10.18 10.39
CA ARG A 218 3.45 -10.72 10.19
C ARG A 218 4.00 -10.15 8.90
N GLY A 219 4.64 -8.98 8.99
CA GLY A 219 4.98 -8.15 7.85
C GLY A 219 3.75 -7.52 7.20
N VAL A 220 2.80 -8.35 6.74
CA VAL A 220 1.48 -7.95 6.25
C VAL A 220 0.37 -8.46 7.16
N THR A 221 -0.81 -7.84 7.11
CA THR A 221 -1.99 -8.28 7.86
C THR A 221 -2.41 -9.68 7.39
N LYS A 222 -2.48 -10.62 8.33
CA LYS A 222 -2.88 -12.01 8.11
C LYS A 222 -4.32 -12.26 8.54
N TYR A 223 -4.76 -11.59 9.59
CA TYR A 223 -6.11 -11.69 10.12
C TYR A 223 -6.60 -10.30 10.50
N ALA A 224 -7.74 -9.89 9.97
CA ALA A 224 -8.41 -8.63 10.27
C ALA A 224 -9.93 -8.80 10.28
N VAL A 225 -10.61 -7.91 10.99
CA VAL A 225 -12.07 -7.90 11.14
C VAL A 225 -12.58 -6.49 10.89
N THR A 226 -13.64 -6.32 10.11
CA THR A 226 -14.31 -5.03 9.96
C THR A 226 -14.99 -4.64 11.27
N ARG A 227 -14.76 -3.40 11.74
CA ARG A 227 -15.30 -2.86 12.98
C ARG A 227 -15.81 -1.45 12.79
N ARG A 228 -17.04 -1.18 13.19
CA ARG A 228 -17.54 0.20 13.30
C ARG A 228 -16.96 0.83 14.56
N ASN A 229 -16.28 1.96 14.38
CA ASN A 229 -15.75 2.77 15.46
C ASN A 229 -15.77 4.23 15.01
N GLU A 230 -16.70 5.01 15.56
CA GLU A 230 -16.91 6.40 15.15
C GLU A 230 -15.70 7.28 15.44
N ARG A 231 -14.95 7.06 16.54
CA ARG A 231 -13.71 7.81 16.81
C ARG A 231 -12.67 7.57 15.73
N VAL A 232 -12.54 6.32 15.26
CA VAL A 232 -11.64 5.97 14.15
C VAL A 232 -12.10 6.62 12.84
N ALA A 233 -13.40 6.61 12.55
CA ALA A 233 -13.94 7.25 11.38
C ALA A 233 -13.75 8.78 11.41
N ASP A 234 -13.98 9.41 12.54
CA ASP A 234 -13.86 10.85 12.71
C ASP A 234 -12.43 11.36 12.59
N VAL A 235 -11.44 10.62 13.15
CA VAL A 235 -10.02 10.98 12.96
C VAL A 235 -9.60 10.82 11.50
N CYS A 236 -10.09 9.81 10.77
CA CYS A 236 -9.83 9.66 9.34
C CYS A 236 -10.45 10.81 8.51
N ARG A 237 -11.67 11.25 8.85
CA ARG A 237 -12.29 12.43 8.24
C ARG A 237 -11.52 13.73 8.59
N ALA A 238 -10.95 13.83 9.80
CA ALA A 238 -10.10 14.96 10.18
C ALA A 238 -8.80 14.97 9.35
N VAL A 239 -8.17 13.82 9.14
CA VAL A 239 -7.03 13.67 8.22
C VAL A 239 -7.38 14.17 6.82
N GLN A 240 -8.55 13.77 6.29
CA GLN A 240 -8.98 14.21 4.95
C GLN A 240 -9.17 15.73 4.89
N ARG A 241 -9.79 16.35 5.90
CA ARG A 241 -9.94 17.82 5.96
C ARG A 241 -8.61 18.55 5.96
N GLU A 242 -7.60 18.00 6.67
CA GLU A 242 -6.26 18.61 6.78
C GLU A 242 -5.42 18.37 5.53
N LEU A 243 -5.31 17.12 5.08
CA LEU A 243 -4.39 16.75 4.01
C LEU A 243 -5.01 16.85 2.62
N ARG A 244 -6.35 16.85 2.53
CA ARG A 244 -7.14 17.03 1.30
C ARG A 244 -6.71 16.09 0.18
N ALA A 245 -6.69 14.78 0.46
CA ALA A 245 -6.45 13.78 -0.56
C ALA A 245 -7.49 13.89 -1.70
N ASP A 246 -7.07 13.57 -2.90
CA ASP A 246 -7.88 13.50 -4.11
C ASP A 246 -7.79 12.11 -4.77
N GLY A 247 -7.51 11.11 -3.97
CA GLY A 247 -7.41 9.69 -4.33
C GLY A 247 -7.42 8.81 -3.07
N PRO A 248 -7.44 7.48 -3.22
CA PRO A 248 -7.55 6.54 -2.11
C PRO A 248 -6.33 6.58 -1.19
N PHE A 249 -6.55 6.43 0.10
CA PHE A 249 -5.46 6.26 1.05
C PHE A 249 -5.86 5.34 2.21
N ASN A 250 -4.88 4.82 2.91
CA ASN A 250 -5.05 3.93 4.03
C ASN A 250 -4.39 4.51 5.29
N VAL A 251 -5.17 4.68 6.36
CA VAL A 251 -4.68 5.12 7.67
C VAL A 251 -4.37 3.93 8.54
N GLN A 252 -3.19 3.93 9.19
CA GLN A 252 -2.85 2.97 10.23
C GLN A 252 -2.77 3.70 11.57
N LEU A 253 -3.47 3.17 12.55
CA LEU A 253 -3.57 3.74 13.88
C LEU A 253 -3.70 2.64 14.94
N ALA A 254 -3.44 2.99 16.20
CA ALA A 254 -3.78 2.16 17.34
C ALA A 254 -4.64 2.95 18.32
N LEU A 255 -5.49 2.27 19.06
CA LEU A 255 -6.23 2.88 20.16
C LEU A 255 -5.34 2.89 21.40
N ASP A 256 -5.29 4.00 22.11
CA ASP A 256 -4.61 4.08 23.40
C ASP A 256 -5.47 3.51 24.54
N GLY A 257 -5.01 3.66 25.81
CA GLY A 257 -5.67 3.13 26.98
C GLY A 257 -7.08 3.71 27.22
N ASP A 258 -7.36 4.90 26.69
CA ASP A 258 -8.66 5.59 26.78
C ASP A 258 -9.53 5.34 25.53
N GLY A 259 -9.04 4.52 24.61
CA GLY A 259 -9.69 4.20 23.35
C GLY A 259 -9.59 5.32 22.31
N GLU A 260 -8.66 6.28 22.50
CA GLU A 260 -8.43 7.35 21.52
C GLU A 260 -7.50 6.88 20.40
N PRO A 261 -7.86 7.16 19.12
CA PRO A 261 -7.05 6.76 17.99
C PRO A 261 -5.77 7.60 17.88
N ARG A 262 -4.62 6.92 17.74
CA ARG A 262 -3.29 7.48 17.54
C ARG A 262 -2.77 7.04 16.18
N ILE A 263 -2.71 7.96 15.21
CA ILE A 263 -2.26 7.67 13.84
C ILE A 263 -0.74 7.58 13.80
N PHE A 264 -0.20 6.46 13.33
CA PHE A 264 1.25 6.24 13.23
C PHE A 264 1.77 6.07 11.79
N GLU A 265 0.87 5.94 10.79
CA GLU A 265 1.22 5.82 9.38
C GLU A 265 0.02 6.11 8.47
N ILE A 266 0.27 6.74 7.32
CA ILE A 266 -0.71 6.86 6.23
C ILE A 266 -0.04 6.35 4.95
N ASN A 267 -0.70 5.40 4.28
CA ASN A 267 -0.25 4.89 2.98
C ASN A 267 -1.10 5.54 1.88
N PRO A 268 -0.51 6.33 0.96
CA PRO A 268 -1.23 7.08 -0.06
C PRO A 268 -1.61 6.18 -1.27
N ARG A 269 -2.27 5.08 -1.01
CA ARG A 269 -2.68 4.03 -1.96
C ARG A 269 -3.73 3.12 -1.35
N PHE A 270 -4.27 2.20 -2.15
CA PHE A 270 -5.11 1.12 -1.65
C PHE A 270 -4.39 0.28 -0.59
N SER A 271 -5.14 -0.12 0.42
CA SER A 271 -4.64 -0.95 1.52
C SER A 271 -4.29 -2.37 1.07
N SER A 272 -3.32 -3.00 1.74
CA SER A 272 -3.12 -4.45 1.60
C SER A 272 -4.34 -5.26 2.06
N THR A 273 -5.28 -4.63 2.77
CA THR A 273 -6.57 -5.20 3.18
C THR A 273 -7.75 -4.76 2.29
N ALA A 274 -7.50 -4.15 1.13
CA ALA A 274 -8.54 -3.81 0.15
C ALA A 274 -9.48 -5.00 -0.21
N PRO A 275 -9.00 -6.26 -0.31
CA PRO A 275 -9.90 -7.38 -0.50
C PRO A 275 -10.98 -7.52 0.60
N LEU A 276 -10.67 -7.16 1.86
CA LEU A 276 -11.66 -7.15 2.93
C LEU A 276 -12.64 -5.97 2.78
N THR A 277 -12.16 -4.80 2.37
CA THR A 277 -13.01 -3.64 2.07
C THR A 277 -14.01 -3.99 0.97
N ILE A 278 -13.55 -4.59 -0.13
CA ILE A 278 -14.39 -5.05 -1.24
C ILE A 278 -15.41 -6.08 -0.75
N ALA A 279 -14.96 -7.10 -0.03
CA ALA A 279 -15.83 -8.16 0.47
C ALA A 279 -16.88 -7.65 1.49
N SER A 280 -16.58 -6.56 2.20
CA SER A 280 -17.52 -5.95 3.15
C SER A 280 -18.62 -5.11 2.49
N GLY A 281 -18.52 -4.82 1.19
CA GLY A 281 -19.54 -4.07 0.44
C GLY A 281 -19.05 -2.80 -0.24
N VAL A 282 -17.84 -2.33 0.07
CA VAL A 282 -17.26 -1.14 -0.58
C VAL A 282 -16.19 -1.56 -1.58
N ASP A 283 -16.58 -1.65 -2.85
CA ASP A 283 -15.63 -1.96 -3.93
C ASP A 283 -14.80 -0.71 -4.30
N GLU A 284 -13.87 -0.36 -3.40
CA GLU A 284 -13.04 0.83 -3.52
C GLU A 284 -12.18 0.84 -4.80
N VAL A 285 -11.72 -0.32 -5.26
CA VAL A 285 -10.85 -0.40 -6.44
C VAL A 285 -11.64 -0.20 -7.73
N THR A 286 -12.67 -1.05 -7.96
CA THR A 286 -13.48 -0.96 -9.19
C THR A 286 -14.32 0.32 -9.22
N GLY A 287 -14.84 0.74 -8.06
CA GLY A 287 -15.65 1.96 -7.97
C GLY A 287 -14.86 3.20 -8.36
N LEU A 288 -13.66 3.39 -7.79
CA LEU A 288 -12.80 4.52 -8.15
C LEU A 288 -12.26 4.41 -9.58
N LEU A 289 -11.98 3.19 -10.05
CA LEU A 289 -11.58 2.96 -11.44
C LEU A 289 -12.68 3.42 -12.42
N ARG A 290 -13.94 3.05 -12.15
CA ARG A 290 -15.09 3.50 -12.96
C ARG A 290 -15.30 5.01 -12.88
N GLN A 291 -15.16 5.61 -11.70
CA GLN A 291 -15.21 7.08 -11.57
C GLN A 291 -14.11 7.77 -12.38
N ALA A 292 -12.91 7.18 -12.41
CA ALA A 292 -11.77 7.73 -13.14
C ALA A 292 -11.91 7.66 -14.67
N THR A 293 -12.58 6.61 -15.19
CA THR A 293 -12.55 6.29 -16.62
C THR A 293 -13.88 6.48 -17.33
N SER A 294 -15.00 6.37 -16.64
CA SER A 294 -16.34 6.39 -17.25
C SER A 294 -17.37 7.21 -16.48
N GLY A 295 -16.95 7.99 -15.47
CA GLY A 295 -17.88 8.81 -14.68
C GLY A 295 -18.82 7.96 -13.81
N GLY A 296 -18.34 6.83 -13.30
CA GLY A 296 -19.12 5.94 -12.44
C GLY A 296 -19.66 6.64 -11.16
N PRO A 297 -20.68 6.08 -10.51
CA PRO A 297 -21.31 6.68 -9.33
C PRO A 297 -20.34 6.70 -8.13
N ARG A 298 -20.62 7.59 -7.19
CA ARG A 298 -19.92 7.59 -5.89
C ARG A 298 -20.26 6.31 -5.12
N LEU A 299 -19.31 5.84 -4.31
CA LEU A 299 -19.51 4.70 -3.44
C LEU A 299 -20.31 5.13 -2.18
N ALA A 300 -21.15 4.24 -1.68
CA ALA A 300 -21.85 4.43 -0.42
C ALA A 300 -20.99 3.94 0.75
N ASP A 301 -21.08 4.60 1.91
CA ASP A 301 -20.44 4.16 3.17
C ASP A 301 -21.29 3.08 3.86
N GLU A 302 -21.68 2.06 3.09
CA GLU A 302 -22.49 0.94 3.52
C GLU A 302 -21.67 -0.35 3.44
N TRP A 303 -21.30 -0.89 4.61
CA TRP A 303 -20.48 -2.08 4.68
C TRP A 303 -20.82 -2.96 5.87
N VAL A 304 -20.55 -4.25 5.74
CA VAL A 304 -20.80 -5.29 6.76
C VAL A 304 -19.74 -5.19 7.87
N GLU A 305 -20.19 -5.03 9.11
CA GLU A 305 -19.38 -5.16 10.31
C GLU A 305 -19.20 -6.63 10.70
N GLY A 306 -18.06 -6.95 11.35
CA GLY A 306 -17.76 -8.29 11.83
C GLY A 306 -17.31 -9.26 10.72
N LEU A 307 -17.10 -8.77 9.49
CA LEU A 307 -16.55 -9.61 8.44
C LEU A 307 -15.07 -9.88 8.68
N VAL A 308 -14.69 -11.15 8.62
CA VAL A 308 -13.32 -11.61 8.93
C VAL A 308 -12.56 -11.93 7.65
N MET A 309 -11.34 -11.39 7.54
CA MET A 309 -10.35 -11.81 6.56
C MET A 309 -9.32 -12.71 7.22
N VAL A 310 -9.17 -13.92 6.69
CA VAL A 310 -8.03 -14.80 6.99
C VAL A 310 -7.24 -14.99 5.71
N ARG A 311 -6.00 -14.50 5.70
CA ARG A 311 -5.13 -14.60 4.53
C ARG A 311 -4.48 -15.98 4.46
N ARG A 312 -4.64 -16.63 3.32
CA ARG A 312 -4.04 -17.93 3.01
C ARG A 312 -3.09 -17.82 1.82
N TRP A 313 -2.19 -18.77 1.70
CA TRP A 313 -1.44 -19.04 0.48
C TRP A 313 -2.30 -19.87 -0.47
N SER A 314 -2.09 -19.68 -1.75
CA SER A 314 -2.67 -20.48 -2.81
C SER A 314 -1.57 -20.76 -3.83
N ASP A 315 -1.48 -21.99 -4.32
CA ASP A 315 -0.51 -22.40 -5.32
C ASP A 315 -1.14 -22.27 -6.70
N GLU A 316 -0.38 -21.77 -7.67
CA GLU A 316 -0.74 -21.75 -9.08
C GLU A 316 0.15 -22.73 -9.83
N PHE A 317 -0.44 -23.53 -10.71
CA PHE A 317 0.27 -24.54 -11.48
C PHE A 317 0.23 -24.18 -12.95
N LEU A 318 1.42 -24.05 -13.57
CA LEU A 318 1.62 -23.64 -14.95
C LEU A 318 2.48 -24.67 -15.68
N GLN A 319 2.32 -24.78 -16.99
CA GLN A 319 3.30 -25.48 -17.80
C GLN A 319 4.59 -24.64 -17.86
N GLU A 320 5.74 -25.28 -17.93
CA GLU A 320 7.04 -24.59 -18.04
C GLU A 320 7.08 -23.59 -19.21
N THR A 321 6.43 -23.95 -20.32
CA THR A 321 6.31 -23.08 -21.50
C THR A 321 5.45 -21.83 -21.25
N GLU A 322 4.46 -21.91 -20.38
CA GLU A 322 3.65 -20.77 -19.96
C GLU A 322 4.44 -19.86 -19.03
N PHE A 323 5.23 -20.42 -18.14
CA PHE A 323 6.09 -19.66 -17.24
C PHE A 323 7.15 -18.85 -18.01
N THR A 324 7.75 -19.41 -19.06
CA THR A 324 8.71 -18.70 -19.92
C THR A 324 8.07 -17.86 -21.02
N GLY A 325 6.81 -18.17 -21.39
CA GLY A 325 6.11 -17.57 -22.54
C GLY A 325 5.52 -16.17 -22.27
N HIS A 326 5.42 -15.72 -21.02
CA HIS A 326 4.88 -14.39 -20.68
C HIS A 326 5.86 -13.22 -20.85
N GLY A 327 6.87 -13.37 -21.71
CA GLY A 327 7.91 -12.36 -21.93
C GLY A 327 8.91 -12.24 -20.77
N ILE A 328 8.83 -13.16 -19.81
CA ILE A 328 9.74 -13.26 -18.67
C ILE A 328 11.01 -13.95 -19.18
N SER A 329 12.05 -13.18 -19.47
CA SER A 329 13.32 -13.73 -19.93
C SER A 329 14.09 -14.38 -18.78
N PRO A 330 14.62 -15.61 -18.94
CA PRO A 330 15.52 -16.24 -17.97
C PRO A 330 16.77 -15.40 -17.63
N ALA A 331 17.15 -14.47 -18.49
CA ALA A 331 18.28 -13.55 -18.26
C ALA A 331 18.03 -12.53 -17.12
N ALA A 332 16.78 -12.40 -16.63
CA ALA A 332 16.46 -11.52 -15.49
C ALA A 332 16.78 -12.17 -14.13
N THR A 333 17.03 -13.50 -14.09
CA THR A 333 17.39 -14.20 -12.84
C THR A 333 18.78 -13.86 -12.34
N ASP A 334 19.69 -13.43 -13.20
CA ASP A 334 21.05 -13.04 -12.79
C ASP A 334 21.10 -11.68 -12.06
N ALA A 335 20.09 -10.83 -12.24
CA ALA A 335 19.99 -9.53 -11.54
C ALA A 335 19.44 -9.66 -10.10
N VAL A 336 18.72 -10.74 -9.79
CA VAL A 336 18.17 -11.00 -8.44
C VAL A 336 19.25 -11.56 -7.51
N ALA A 337 20.31 -12.17 -8.05
CA ALA A 337 21.43 -12.72 -7.27
C ALA A 337 22.29 -11.63 -6.58
N ALA A 338 22.10 -10.36 -6.88
CA ALA A 338 22.82 -9.23 -6.28
C ALA A 338 22.08 -8.55 -5.11
N ALA A 339 20.92 -9.03 -4.71
CA ALA A 339 20.27 -8.55 -3.48
C ALA A 339 21.02 -9.14 -2.26
N PRO A 340 21.36 -8.33 -1.22
CA PRO A 340 22.07 -8.82 -0.06
C PRO A 340 21.24 -9.91 0.62
N GLN A 341 21.83 -11.09 0.80
CA GLN A 341 21.26 -12.18 1.57
C GLN A 341 20.96 -11.67 2.97
N ILE A 342 19.68 -11.58 3.32
CA ILE A 342 19.25 -11.31 4.69
C ILE A 342 19.67 -12.53 5.51
N ALA A 343 20.62 -12.31 6.43
CA ALA A 343 21.05 -13.32 7.40
C ALA A 343 19.80 -13.92 8.08
N GLN A 344 19.66 -15.24 8.00
CA GLN A 344 18.69 -15.98 8.78
C GLN A 344 19.05 -15.81 10.25
N VAL A 345 18.27 -14.99 10.96
CA VAL A 345 18.31 -15.02 12.42
C VAL A 345 17.60 -16.30 12.86
N ALA A 346 18.39 -17.23 13.35
CA ALA A 346 17.91 -18.45 13.98
C ALA A 346 17.08 -18.11 15.23
N ARG A 347 15.94 -18.78 15.33
CA ARG A 347 14.99 -19.06 16.42
C ARG A 347 15.04 -18.24 17.70
#